data_29353d8f06e70b11c2d83f97d3eb1413
#
_entry.id   29353d8f06e70b11c2d83f97d3eb1413
#
_cell.length_a   1.000
_cell.length_b   1.000
_cell.length_c   1.000
_cell.angle_alpha   90.00
_cell.angle_beta   90.00
_cell.angle_gamma   90.00
#
_symmetry.space_group_name_H-M   'P 1'
#
loop_
_entity.id
_entity.type
_entity.pdbx_description
1 polymer ?
#
loop_
_entity_poly.entity_id
_entity_poly.type
_entity_poly.pdbx_seq_one_letter_code
_entity_poly.pdbx_strand_id
1 'polypeptide(L)'
;GTDKNGNKIYKPIEYSVTKHGIIGLTKYLAVYLAEKNYRVNSLSPTGVFNNQDKEFVKKFSKTVPLGRMIEPEELISHVAYLTSSDSKFLTGQNILVDGGRSIW
;
A
#
# COMPACT_ATOMS: atom_id res chain seq x y z
N GLY A 1 -14.26 -7.21 -7.97
CA GLY A 1 -15.21 -7.84 -7.08
C GLY A 1 -16.64 -7.89 -7.61
N THR A 2 -17.52 -8.43 -6.83
CA THR A 2 -18.95 -8.53 -7.15
C THR A 2 -19.78 -8.04 -5.97
N ASP A 3 -20.97 -7.48 -6.27
CA ASP A 3 -21.92 -7.10 -5.25
C ASP A 3 -22.77 -8.32 -4.80
N LYS A 4 -23.76 -8.08 -3.92
CA LYS A 4 -24.66 -9.14 -3.42
C LYS A 4 -25.48 -9.81 -4.51
N ASN A 5 -25.70 -9.14 -5.62
CA ASN A 5 -26.50 -9.63 -6.74
C ASN A 5 -25.65 -10.24 -7.85
N GLY A 6 -24.35 -10.37 -7.64
CA GLY A 6 -23.41 -10.94 -8.63
C GLY A 6 -22.95 -9.96 -9.69
N ASN A 7 -23.30 -8.67 -9.59
CA ASN A 7 -22.84 -7.67 -10.53
C ASN A 7 -21.38 -7.30 -10.28
N LYS A 8 -20.62 -7.06 -11.36
CA LYS A 8 -19.23 -6.64 -11.23
C LYS A 8 -19.14 -5.24 -10.62
N ILE A 9 -18.23 -5.09 -9.66
CA ILE A 9 -17.93 -3.81 -9.03
C ILE A 9 -16.54 -3.39 -9.45
N TYR A 10 -16.42 -2.20 -10.01
CA TYR A 10 -15.14 -1.62 -10.42
C TYR A 10 -14.75 -0.51 -9.47
N LYS A 11 -13.44 -0.38 -9.20
CA LYS A 11 -12.93 0.78 -8.46
C LYS A 11 -13.16 2.04 -9.29
N PRO A 12 -13.46 3.18 -8.66
CA PRO A 12 -13.55 4.44 -9.38
C PRO A 12 -12.26 4.72 -10.14
N ILE A 13 -12.39 5.29 -11.34
CA ILE A 13 -11.24 5.61 -12.17
C ILE A 13 -10.29 6.59 -11.46
N GLU A 14 -10.85 7.51 -10.68
CA GLU A 14 -10.08 8.49 -9.89
C GLU A 14 -9.14 7.78 -8.92
N TYR A 15 -9.55 6.66 -8.34
CA TYR A 15 -8.69 5.88 -7.44
C TYR A 15 -7.45 5.38 -8.19
N SER A 16 -7.63 4.80 -9.37
CA SER A 16 -6.52 4.29 -10.18
C SER A 16 -5.59 5.41 -10.63
N VAL A 17 -6.13 6.53 -11.08
CA VAL A 17 -5.35 7.70 -11.51
C VAL A 17 -4.54 8.25 -10.34
N THR A 18 -5.16 8.42 -9.17
CA THR A 18 -4.49 8.93 -7.97
C THR A 18 -3.37 7.99 -7.53
N LYS A 19 -3.63 6.70 -7.50
CA LYS A 19 -2.64 5.69 -7.09
C LYS A 19 -1.42 5.70 -8.00
N HIS A 20 -1.62 5.68 -9.31
CA HIS A 20 -0.53 5.74 -10.28
C HIS A 20 0.19 7.09 -10.22
N GLY A 21 -0.56 8.18 -9.98
CA GLY A 21 0.01 9.51 -9.79
C GLY A 21 0.95 9.59 -8.61
N ILE A 22 0.60 8.98 -7.47
CA ILE A 22 1.47 8.95 -6.28
C ILE A 22 2.77 8.21 -6.59
N ILE A 23 2.70 7.08 -7.28
CA ILE A 23 3.89 6.31 -7.65
C ILE A 23 4.79 7.14 -8.59
N GLY A 24 4.21 7.77 -9.60
CA GLY A 24 4.94 8.62 -10.52
C GLY A 24 5.57 9.82 -9.83
N LEU A 25 4.82 10.47 -8.95
CA LEU A 25 5.31 11.61 -8.18
C LEU A 25 6.47 11.22 -7.26
N THR A 26 6.37 10.05 -6.62
CA THR A 26 7.44 9.52 -5.77
C THR A 26 8.74 9.40 -6.55
N LYS A 27 8.67 8.80 -7.74
CA LYS A 27 9.84 8.64 -8.60
C LYS A 27 10.42 9.97 -9.06
N TYR A 28 9.56 10.89 -9.49
CA TYR A 28 9.97 12.21 -9.92
C TYR A 28 10.68 12.97 -8.80
N LEU A 29 10.06 13.02 -7.61
CA LEU A 29 10.62 13.74 -6.47
C LEU A 29 11.91 13.09 -5.96
N ALA A 30 12.01 11.76 -6.03
CA ALA A 30 13.23 11.06 -5.61
C ALA A 30 14.43 11.52 -6.45
N VAL A 31 14.26 11.63 -7.75
CA VAL A 31 15.32 12.10 -8.65
C VAL A 31 15.58 13.57 -8.45
N TYR A 32 14.51 14.38 -8.40
CA TYR A 32 14.61 15.83 -8.29
C TYR A 32 15.32 16.27 -7.00
N LEU A 33 15.05 15.58 -5.89
CA LEU A 33 15.57 15.95 -4.56
C LEU A 33 16.83 15.20 -4.16
N ALA A 34 17.33 14.31 -4.99
CA ALA A 34 18.50 13.48 -4.67
C ALA A 34 19.74 14.31 -4.38
N GLU A 35 19.97 15.37 -5.16
CA GLU A 35 21.14 16.23 -4.96
C GLU A 35 21.11 17.01 -3.65
N LYS A 36 19.93 17.12 -3.02
CA LYS A 36 19.76 17.72 -1.69
C LYS A 36 19.79 16.70 -0.55
N ASN A 37 20.15 15.45 -0.86
CA ASN A 37 20.15 14.33 0.09
C ASN A 37 18.79 14.00 0.68
N TYR A 38 17.71 14.29 -0.03
CA TYR A 38 16.38 13.83 0.35
C TYR A 38 16.07 12.51 -0.34
N ARG A 39 15.51 11.58 0.42
CA ARG A 39 14.96 10.34 -0.11
C ARG A 39 13.44 10.42 -0.10
N VAL A 40 12.81 9.90 -1.14
CA VAL A 40 11.35 9.92 -1.28
C VAL A 40 10.89 8.52 -1.65
N ASN A 41 10.11 7.93 -0.79
CA ASN A 41 9.52 6.62 -0.99
C ASN A 41 8.03 6.71 -0.66
N SER A 42 7.26 5.78 -1.19
CA SER A 42 5.85 5.63 -0.82
C SER A 42 5.60 4.26 -0.22
N LEU A 43 4.61 4.19 0.65
CA LEU A 43 4.17 2.96 1.30
C LEU A 43 2.72 2.71 0.91
N SER A 44 2.45 1.54 0.35
CA SER A 44 1.10 1.16 -0.08
C SER A 44 0.64 -0.07 0.70
N PRO A 45 0.00 0.12 1.85
CA PRO A 45 -0.60 -0.97 2.58
C PRO A 45 -1.93 -1.35 1.95
N THR A 46 -2.30 -2.61 2.06
CA THR A 46 -3.60 -3.10 1.62
C THR A 46 -4.24 -3.90 2.73
N GLY A 47 -5.53 -3.61 3.00
CA GLY A 47 -6.27 -4.34 4.00
C GLY A 47 -5.87 -4.00 5.42
N VAL A 48 -5.79 -2.71 5.72
CA VAL A 48 -5.53 -2.26 7.09
C VAL A 48 -6.78 -2.48 7.94
N PHE A 49 -6.62 -3.22 9.04
CA PHE A 49 -7.72 -3.48 9.95
C PHE A 49 -8.12 -2.20 10.68
N ASN A 50 -9.40 -1.88 10.65
CA ASN A 50 -9.97 -0.70 11.31
C ASN A 50 -11.38 -1.02 11.82
N ASN A 51 -11.51 -2.14 12.53
CA ASN A 51 -12.78 -2.58 13.12
C ASN A 51 -13.93 -2.71 12.11
N GLN A 52 -13.60 -3.06 10.87
CA GLN A 52 -14.63 -3.32 9.86
C GLN A 52 -15.51 -4.48 10.28
N ASP A 53 -16.68 -4.58 9.64
CA ASP A 53 -17.61 -5.68 9.82
C ASP A 53 -16.91 -7.04 9.73
N LYS A 54 -17.25 -7.96 10.62
CA LYS A 54 -16.64 -9.29 10.71
C LYS A 54 -16.73 -10.08 9.40
N GLU A 55 -17.85 -9.96 8.68
CA GLU A 55 -18.00 -10.62 7.39
C GLU A 55 -17.03 -10.05 6.35
N PHE A 56 -16.88 -8.72 6.34
CA PHE A 56 -15.93 -8.07 5.45
C PHE A 56 -14.50 -8.53 5.75
N VAL A 57 -14.13 -8.53 7.02
CA VAL A 57 -12.79 -8.96 7.44
C VAL A 57 -12.52 -10.41 7.01
N LYS A 58 -13.50 -11.28 7.21
CA LYS A 58 -13.40 -12.69 6.82
C LYS A 58 -13.24 -12.85 5.31
N LYS A 59 -14.06 -12.16 4.53
CA LYS A 59 -13.97 -12.22 3.06
C LYS A 59 -12.67 -11.65 2.55
N PHE A 60 -12.27 -10.50 3.06
CA PHE A 60 -11.03 -9.86 2.66
C PHE A 60 -9.83 -10.74 2.99
N SER A 61 -9.80 -11.32 4.18
CA SER A 61 -8.69 -12.17 4.64
C SER A 61 -8.47 -13.38 3.74
N LYS A 62 -9.53 -13.89 3.10
CA LYS A 62 -9.42 -14.98 2.13
C LYS A 62 -8.72 -14.56 0.84
N THR A 63 -8.64 -13.27 0.54
CA THR A 63 -7.96 -12.75 -0.65
C THR A 63 -6.48 -12.47 -0.39
N VAL A 64 -6.02 -12.69 0.83
CA VAL A 64 -4.65 -12.40 1.25
C VAL A 64 -3.93 -13.70 1.55
N PRO A 65 -2.80 -14.00 0.87
CA PRO A 65 -2.02 -15.21 1.16
C PRO A 65 -1.65 -15.38 2.63
N LEU A 66 -1.31 -14.29 3.33
CA LEU A 66 -1.04 -14.38 4.76
C LEU A 66 -2.28 -14.54 5.63
N GLY A 67 -3.48 -14.47 5.04
CA GLY A 67 -4.73 -14.90 5.68
C GLY A 67 -5.36 -13.92 6.66
N ARG A 68 -4.91 -12.67 6.66
CA ARG A 68 -5.44 -11.65 7.58
C ARG A 68 -5.21 -10.25 7.04
N MET A 69 -5.90 -9.29 7.64
CA MET A 69 -5.63 -7.88 7.41
C MET A 69 -4.41 -7.45 8.23
N ILE A 70 -3.73 -6.40 7.79
CA ILE A 70 -2.60 -5.85 8.54
C ILE A 70 -3.11 -4.97 9.69
N GLU A 71 -2.48 -5.06 10.85
CA GLU A 71 -2.76 -4.19 11.97
C GLU A 71 -2.06 -2.84 11.79
N PRO A 72 -2.69 -1.71 12.20
CA PRO A 72 -2.07 -0.39 12.07
C PRO A 72 -0.67 -0.32 12.69
N GLU A 73 -0.44 -0.99 13.81
CA GLU A 73 0.85 -0.99 14.52
C GLU A 73 1.96 -1.61 13.66
N GLU A 74 1.61 -2.56 12.80
CA GLU A 74 2.59 -3.20 11.92
C GLU A 74 3.14 -2.22 10.88
N LEU A 75 2.39 -1.17 10.54
CA LEU A 75 2.85 -0.16 9.59
C LEU A 75 3.92 0.75 10.20
N ILE A 76 3.93 0.91 11.51
CA ILE A 76 4.89 1.78 12.20
C ILE A 76 6.32 1.32 11.93
N SER A 77 6.56 0.01 11.98
CA SER A 77 7.89 -0.56 11.70
C SER A 77 8.37 -0.25 10.30
N HIS A 78 7.48 -0.29 9.31
CA HIS A 78 7.83 0.04 7.92
C HIS A 78 8.17 1.51 7.77
N VAL A 79 7.38 2.40 8.38
CA VAL A 79 7.67 3.84 8.36
C VAL A 79 8.99 4.13 9.06
N ALA A 80 9.23 3.51 10.21
CA ALA A 80 10.46 3.70 10.96
C ALA A 80 11.68 3.29 10.14
N TYR A 81 11.61 2.15 9.44
CA TYR A 81 12.69 1.70 8.55
C TYR A 81 12.93 2.70 7.41
N LEU A 82 11.85 3.11 6.73
CA LEU A 82 11.95 3.98 5.56
C LEU A 82 12.49 5.37 5.90
N THR A 83 12.31 5.82 7.13
CA THR A 83 12.78 7.13 7.58
C THR A 83 14.12 7.06 8.34
N SER A 84 14.67 5.87 8.52
CA SER A 84 15.92 5.66 9.25
C SER A 84 17.13 5.65 8.31
N SER A 85 18.32 5.73 8.92
CA SER A 85 19.58 5.57 8.19
C SER A 85 19.79 4.15 7.68
N ASP A 86 19.02 3.17 8.18
CA ASP A 86 19.10 1.79 7.70
C ASP A 86 18.62 1.63 6.26
N SER A 87 17.83 2.59 5.76
CA SER A 87 17.35 2.59 4.38
C SER A 87 17.97 3.71 3.54
N LYS A 88 19.16 4.16 3.89
CA LYS A 88 19.78 5.36 3.30
C LYS A 88 20.07 5.28 1.80
N PHE A 89 20.08 4.10 1.22
CA PHE A 89 20.26 3.93 -0.24
C PHE A 89 18.95 3.66 -0.97
N LEU A 90 17.82 3.70 -0.26
CA LEU A 90 16.49 3.41 -0.81
C LEU A 90 15.77 4.73 -1.12
N THR A 91 15.48 4.97 -2.39
CA THR A 91 14.69 6.13 -2.80
C THR A 91 13.93 5.81 -4.09
N GLY A 92 12.81 6.48 -4.31
CA GLY A 92 12.00 6.33 -5.52
C GLY A 92 11.18 5.04 -5.55
N GLN A 93 11.06 4.33 -4.43
CA GLN A 93 10.38 3.05 -4.40
C GLN A 93 8.97 3.17 -3.82
N ASN A 94 8.06 2.36 -4.34
CA ASN A 94 6.76 2.14 -3.74
C ASN A 94 6.77 0.77 -3.08
N ILE A 95 6.65 0.73 -1.76
CA ILE A 95 6.72 -0.50 -0.98
C ILE A 95 5.30 -1.01 -0.75
N LEU A 96 5.01 -2.18 -1.30
CA LEU A 96 3.72 -2.85 -1.09
C LEU A 96 3.77 -3.66 0.20
N VAL A 97 2.79 -3.41 1.06
CA VAL A 97 2.62 -4.16 2.31
C VAL A 97 1.20 -4.74 2.29
N ASP A 98 1.04 -5.86 1.61
CA ASP A 98 -0.28 -6.40 1.27
C ASP A 98 -0.46 -7.88 1.59
N GLY A 99 0.47 -8.48 2.33
CA GLY A 99 0.40 -9.89 2.68
C GLY A 99 0.44 -10.84 1.49
N GLY A 100 0.92 -10.37 0.34
CA GLY A 100 1.02 -11.15 -0.88
C GLY A 100 -0.21 -11.04 -1.79
N ARG A 101 -1.18 -10.22 -1.43
CA ARG A 101 -2.45 -10.13 -2.18
C ARG A 101 -2.25 -9.79 -3.66
N SER A 102 -1.32 -8.91 -3.97
CA SER A 102 -1.10 -8.43 -5.34
C SER A 102 -0.48 -9.46 -6.27
N ILE A 103 0.12 -10.52 -5.73
CA ILE A 103 0.78 -11.56 -6.53
C ILE A 103 0.03 -12.89 -6.52
N TRP A 104 -1.15 -12.92 -5.96
CA TRP A 104 -1.96 -14.15 -5.87
C TRP A 104 -2.91 -14.30 -7.05
#